data_097e124fd708440c365ee30a283b8350
#
_entry.id   097e124fd708440c365ee30a283b8350
#
_cell.length_a   1.000
_cell.length_b   1.000
_cell.length_c   1.000
_cell.angle_alpha   90.00
_cell.angle_beta   90.00
_cell.angle_gamma   90.00
#
_symmetry.space_group_name_H-M   'P 1'
#
loop_
_entity.id
_entity.type
_entity.pdbx_description
1 polymer ?
#
loop_
_entity_poly.entity_id
_entity_poly.type
_entity_poly.pdbx_seq_one_letter_code
_entity_poly.pdbx_strand_id
1 'polypeptide(L)'
;MKFLHTMIRVFDLDKALDFFVNKLGLSEIDRMEFPEGKFTLVFLATGPDEPAVELTYNWEQEEPYTVGRYFGHLAFSVENVYEVCQSLQDQGVAILVPPRDGKMAFVRSPDNISVELLQEGEPLDPAEPWISMPDQGEW
;
A
#
# COMPACT_ATOMS: atom_id res chain seq x y z
N MET A 1 -19.24 8.83 -15.64
CA MET A 1 -18.38 7.69 -15.24
C MET A 1 -17.55 8.11 -14.05
N LYS A 2 -17.38 7.25 -13.04
CA LYS A 2 -16.58 7.51 -11.82
C LYS A 2 -15.75 6.28 -11.54
N PHE A 3 -14.45 6.46 -11.22
CA PHE A 3 -13.61 5.37 -10.76
C PHE A 3 -14.00 4.98 -9.34
N LEU A 4 -14.29 3.70 -9.09
CA LEU A 4 -14.79 3.23 -7.80
C LEU A 4 -13.71 2.53 -6.97
N HIS A 5 -13.05 1.52 -7.54
CA HIS A 5 -12.04 0.76 -6.81
C HIS A 5 -11.10 0.00 -7.75
N THR A 6 -9.96 -0.37 -7.18
CA THR A 6 -9.05 -1.40 -7.70
C THR A 6 -9.12 -2.59 -6.75
N MET A 7 -9.36 -3.79 -7.29
CA MET A 7 -9.35 -5.02 -6.49
C MET A 7 -7.98 -5.69 -6.54
N ILE A 8 -7.50 -6.07 -5.36
CA ILE A 8 -6.32 -6.92 -5.20
C ILE A 8 -6.67 -8.12 -4.32
N ARG A 9 -6.04 -9.26 -4.60
CA ARG A 9 -6.16 -10.44 -3.75
C ARG A 9 -5.12 -10.43 -2.67
N VAL A 10 -5.50 -10.80 -1.45
CA VAL A 10 -4.59 -10.89 -0.31
C VAL A 10 -4.61 -12.30 0.26
N PHE A 11 -3.43 -12.81 0.60
CA PHE A 11 -3.27 -14.16 1.13
C PHE A 11 -3.57 -14.24 2.62
N ASP A 12 -3.12 -13.24 3.38
CA ASP A 12 -3.34 -13.10 4.81
C ASP A 12 -4.04 -11.76 5.06
N LEU A 13 -5.34 -11.82 5.37
CA LEU A 13 -6.15 -10.61 5.54
C LEU A 13 -5.67 -9.75 6.71
N ASP A 14 -5.29 -10.37 7.83
CA ASP A 14 -4.85 -9.63 9.02
C ASP A 14 -3.54 -8.87 8.75
N LYS A 15 -2.60 -9.48 8.05
CA LYS A 15 -1.35 -8.80 7.65
C LYS A 15 -1.60 -7.69 6.64
N ALA A 16 -2.49 -7.91 5.67
CA ALA A 16 -2.86 -6.87 4.70
C ALA A 16 -3.51 -5.67 5.39
N LEU A 17 -4.44 -5.90 6.31
CA LEU A 17 -5.10 -4.84 7.08
C LEU A 17 -4.10 -4.10 7.99
N ASP A 18 -3.19 -4.81 8.63
CA ASP A 18 -2.14 -4.18 9.42
C ASP A 18 -1.28 -3.23 8.58
N PHE A 19 -0.93 -3.64 7.36
CA PHE A 19 -0.17 -2.80 6.45
C PHE A 19 -0.99 -1.60 5.95
N PHE A 20 -2.14 -1.83 5.33
CA PHE A 20 -2.91 -0.77 4.69
C PHE A 20 -3.61 0.16 5.68
N VAL A 21 -4.12 -0.36 6.79
CA VAL A 21 -4.87 0.42 7.79
C VAL A 21 -3.94 0.95 8.87
N ASN A 22 -3.22 0.08 9.58
CA ASN A 22 -2.43 0.50 10.75
C ASN A 22 -1.16 1.25 10.36
N LYS A 23 -0.47 0.83 9.30
CA LYS A 23 0.82 1.40 8.88
C LYS A 23 0.67 2.52 7.86
N LEU A 24 -0.13 2.33 6.79
CA LEU A 24 -0.38 3.35 5.77
C LEU A 24 -1.47 4.35 6.15
N GLY A 25 -2.40 3.98 7.02
CA GLY A 25 -3.42 4.89 7.52
C GLY A 25 -4.71 4.96 6.69
N LEU A 26 -4.97 3.98 5.80
CA LEU A 26 -6.27 3.90 5.14
C LEU A 26 -7.36 3.52 6.14
N SER A 27 -8.61 3.89 5.82
CA SER A 27 -9.78 3.54 6.62
C SER A 27 -10.56 2.41 5.97
N GLU A 28 -10.99 1.44 6.77
CA GLU A 28 -11.96 0.45 6.34
C GLU A 28 -13.33 1.11 6.24
N ILE A 29 -13.88 1.15 5.02
CA ILE A 29 -15.17 1.82 4.75
C ILE A 29 -16.31 0.84 4.57
N ASP A 30 -16.03 -0.42 4.21
CA ASP A 30 -17.04 -1.47 4.08
C ASP A 30 -16.38 -2.85 4.18
N ARG A 31 -17.18 -3.84 4.61
CA ARG A 31 -16.76 -5.24 4.70
C ARG A 31 -17.94 -6.15 4.42
N MET A 32 -17.74 -7.14 3.55
CA MET A 32 -18.77 -8.13 3.23
C MET A 32 -18.19 -9.54 3.27
N GLU A 33 -18.93 -10.46 3.85
CA GLU A 33 -18.57 -11.87 3.87
C GLU A 33 -19.54 -12.68 3.01
N PHE A 34 -18.99 -13.59 2.23
CA PHE A 34 -19.76 -14.47 1.33
C PHE A 34 -19.47 -15.94 1.66
N PRO A 35 -20.19 -16.53 2.66
CA PRO A 35 -19.91 -17.89 3.10
C PRO A 35 -20.08 -18.95 2.02
N GLU A 36 -21.04 -18.77 1.12
CA GLU A 36 -21.27 -19.72 0.02
C GLU A 36 -20.09 -19.69 -0.99
N GLY A 37 -19.52 -18.52 -1.23
CA GLY A 37 -18.34 -18.35 -2.10
C GLY A 37 -17.02 -18.50 -1.36
N LYS A 38 -17.03 -18.55 -0.03
CA LYS A 38 -15.87 -18.66 0.86
C LYS A 38 -14.85 -17.54 0.62
N PHE A 39 -15.32 -16.32 0.63
CA PHE A 39 -14.45 -15.15 0.51
C PHE A 39 -14.99 -13.96 1.32
N THR A 40 -14.09 -13.04 1.63
CA THR A 40 -14.37 -11.77 2.29
C THR A 40 -13.87 -10.64 1.41
N LEU A 41 -14.66 -9.58 1.30
CA LEU A 41 -14.28 -8.31 0.67
C LEU A 41 -14.11 -7.25 1.74
N VAL A 42 -13.02 -6.49 1.68
CA VAL A 42 -12.78 -5.34 2.54
C VAL A 42 -12.42 -4.15 1.67
N PHE A 43 -13.15 -3.05 1.81
CA PHE A 43 -12.91 -1.82 1.06
C PHE A 43 -12.19 -0.81 1.93
N LEU A 44 -11.04 -0.35 1.46
CA LEU A 44 -10.19 0.62 2.15
C LEU A 44 -10.07 1.89 1.31
N ALA A 45 -10.20 3.05 1.94
CA ALA A 45 -10.08 4.33 1.26
C ALA A 45 -9.30 5.35 2.10
N THR A 46 -8.82 6.41 1.43
CA THR A 46 -8.12 7.52 2.07
C THR A 46 -9.07 8.52 2.72
N GLY A 47 -10.34 8.49 2.35
CA GLY A 47 -11.38 9.37 2.91
C GLY A 47 -12.77 9.04 2.37
N PRO A 48 -13.82 9.75 2.84
CA PRO A 48 -15.17 9.60 2.33
C PRO A 48 -15.24 9.95 0.83
N ASP A 49 -16.00 9.16 0.08
CA ASP A 49 -16.22 9.38 -1.36
C ASP A 49 -14.97 9.26 -2.25
N GLU A 50 -13.83 8.84 -1.69
CA GLU A 50 -12.61 8.55 -2.44
C GLU A 50 -12.65 7.12 -3.02
N PRO A 51 -11.94 6.88 -4.14
CA PRO A 51 -11.79 5.53 -4.68
C PRO A 51 -11.17 4.57 -3.66
N ALA A 52 -11.62 3.32 -3.69
CA ALA A 52 -11.19 2.31 -2.72
C ALA A 52 -10.13 1.35 -3.29
N VAL A 53 -9.34 0.79 -2.42
CA VAL A 53 -8.66 -0.49 -2.63
C VAL A 53 -9.57 -1.56 -2.06
N GLU A 54 -10.05 -2.48 -2.92
CA GLU A 54 -10.83 -3.64 -2.52
C GLU A 54 -9.89 -4.82 -2.27
N LEU A 55 -9.82 -5.28 -1.02
CA LEU A 55 -9.10 -6.49 -0.67
C LEU A 55 -10.04 -7.67 -0.81
N THR A 56 -9.67 -8.67 -1.61
CA THR A 56 -10.38 -9.94 -1.71
C THR A 56 -9.57 -11.02 -1.00
N TYR A 57 -10.15 -11.59 0.06
CA TYR A 57 -9.57 -12.69 0.81
C TYR A 57 -10.37 -13.98 0.54
N ASN A 58 -9.75 -14.95 -0.13
CA ASN A 58 -10.31 -16.28 -0.38
C ASN A 58 -9.93 -17.21 0.76
N TRP A 59 -10.92 -17.76 1.46
CA TRP A 59 -10.71 -18.51 2.71
C TRP A 59 -9.92 -19.81 2.54
N GLU A 60 -10.02 -20.44 1.38
CA GLU A 60 -9.36 -21.73 1.10
C GLU A 60 -8.12 -21.58 0.21
N GLN A 61 -7.59 -20.39 0.06
CA GLN A 61 -6.36 -20.18 -0.70
C GLN A 61 -5.17 -20.76 0.06
N GLU A 62 -4.47 -21.71 -0.57
CA GLU A 62 -3.37 -22.45 0.08
C GLU A 62 -2.00 -21.79 -0.16
N GLU A 63 -1.85 -21.06 -1.25
CA GLU A 63 -0.57 -20.48 -1.65
C GLU A 63 -0.68 -18.94 -1.83
N PRO A 64 0.40 -18.20 -1.52
CA PRO A 64 0.44 -16.78 -1.81
C PRO A 64 0.21 -16.49 -3.30
N TYR A 65 -0.42 -15.36 -3.60
CA TYR A 65 -0.59 -14.89 -4.96
C TYR A 65 0.72 -14.31 -5.51
N THR A 66 0.86 -14.37 -6.83
CA THR A 66 1.94 -13.70 -7.55
C THR A 66 1.43 -12.44 -8.22
N VAL A 67 2.25 -11.40 -8.28
CA VAL A 67 1.88 -10.14 -8.93
C VAL A 67 1.79 -10.31 -10.45
N GLY A 68 2.57 -11.21 -11.03
CA GLY A 68 2.66 -11.38 -12.48
C GLY A 68 3.40 -10.20 -13.14
N ARG A 69 3.11 -9.97 -14.43
CA ARG A 69 3.76 -8.91 -15.22
C ARG A 69 2.80 -7.80 -15.64
N TYR A 70 1.54 -7.92 -15.32
CA TYR A 70 0.52 -6.97 -15.74
C TYR A 70 0.35 -5.81 -14.76
N PHE A 71 0.29 -6.11 -13.48
CA PHE A 71 0.05 -5.12 -12.44
C PHE A 71 1.33 -4.34 -12.13
N GLY A 72 1.23 -3.03 -12.05
CA GLY A 72 2.31 -2.13 -11.66
C GLY A 72 2.30 -1.87 -10.16
N HIS A 73 1.67 -0.78 -9.73
CA HIS A 73 1.64 -0.35 -8.33
C HIS A 73 0.38 0.43 -8.00
N LEU A 74 0.12 0.61 -6.71
CA LEU A 74 -0.82 1.60 -6.18
C LEU A 74 -0.02 2.85 -5.81
N ALA A 75 -0.59 4.04 -6.03
CA ALA A 75 0.07 5.29 -5.67
C ALA A 75 -0.82 6.11 -4.72
N PHE A 76 -0.20 6.69 -3.69
CA PHE A 76 -0.87 7.54 -2.71
C PHE A 76 -0.11 8.86 -2.57
N SER A 77 -0.84 9.97 -2.53
CA SER A 77 -0.30 11.26 -2.15
C SER A 77 -0.18 11.37 -0.64
N VAL A 78 0.93 11.91 -0.15
CA VAL A 78 1.21 12.09 1.28
C VAL A 78 1.67 13.50 1.56
N GLU A 79 1.30 14.04 2.74
CA GLU A 79 1.66 15.41 3.13
C GLU A 79 3.17 15.58 3.38
N ASN A 80 3.83 14.54 3.89
CA ASN A 80 5.28 14.54 4.14
C ASN A 80 5.85 13.15 3.92
N VAL A 81 6.49 12.95 2.77
CA VAL A 81 7.05 11.65 2.38
C VAL A 81 8.13 11.15 3.33
N TYR A 82 8.90 12.04 3.96
CA TYR A 82 9.93 11.66 4.93
C TYR A 82 9.33 11.11 6.21
N GLU A 83 8.30 11.76 6.75
CA GLU A 83 7.62 11.31 7.97
C GLU A 83 6.92 9.97 7.76
N VAL A 84 6.27 9.81 6.61
CA VAL A 84 5.61 8.53 6.29
C VAL A 84 6.62 7.41 6.13
N CYS A 85 7.71 7.64 5.39
CA CYS A 85 8.78 6.65 5.23
C CYS A 85 9.43 6.29 6.56
N GLN A 86 9.68 7.28 7.43
CA GLN A 86 10.23 7.02 8.77
C GLN A 86 9.29 6.19 9.62
N SER A 87 8.00 6.53 9.63
CA SER A 87 6.98 5.76 10.36
C SER A 87 6.88 4.32 9.87
N LEU A 88 6.92 4.10 8.56
CA LEU A 88 6.90 2.76 7.98
C LEU A 88 8.16 1.97 8.35
N GLN A 89 9.33 2.58 8.26
CA GLN A 89 10.60 1.96 8.61
C GLN A 89 10.64 1.56 10.09
N ASP A 90 10.16 2.42 10.98
CA ASP A 90 10.07 2.16 12.43
C ASP A 90 9.13 0.99 12.73
N GLN A 91 8.18 0.70 11.86
CA GLN A 91 7.25 -0.43 11.95
C GLN A 91 7.70 -1.67 11.17
N GLY A 92 8.96 -1.69 10.72
CA GLY A 92 9.55 -2.85 10.05
C GLY A 92 9.25 -2.97 8.56
N VAL A 93 8.70 -1.95 7.92
CA VAL A 93 8.48 -1.94 6.47
C VAL A 93 9.76 -1.47 5.77
N ALA A 94 10.24 -2.26 4.83
CA ALA A 94 11.41 -1.90 4.04
C ALA A 94 11.05 -0.77 3.05
N ILE A 95 11.90 0.25 2.99
CA ILE A 95 11.81 1.30 1.98
C ILE A 95 12.62 0.85 0.76
N LEU A 96 11.94 0.44 -0.29
CA LEU A 96 12.60 -0.13 -1.47
C LEU A 96 13.32 0.92 -2.30
N VAL A 97 12.63 2.04 -2.54
CA VAL A 97 13.21 3.24 -3.17
C VAL A 97 13.03 4.39 -2.20
N PRO A 98 14.13 4.84 -1.55
CA PRO A 98 14.05 5.96 -0.62
C PRO A 98 13.69 7.28 -1.32
N PRO A 99 13.06 8.22 -0.60
CA PRO A 99 12.68 9.52 -1.18
C PRO A 99 13.87 10.48 -1.28
N ARG A 100 14.91 10.10 -2.03
CA ARG A 100 16.15 10.88 -2.18
C ARG A 100 15.94 12.24 -2.82
N ASP A 101 14.94 12.33 -3.68
CA ASP A 101 14.57 13.56 -4.38
C ASP A 101 13.53 14.41 -3.60
N GLY A 102 13.13 13.96 -2.42
CA GLY A 102 12.07 14.60 -1.64
C GLY A 102 10.67 14.47 -2.24
N LYS A 103 10.49 13.62 -3.26
CA LYS A 103 9.24 13.53 -4.01
C LYS A 103 8.58 12.16 -3.95
N MET A 104 9.34 11.09 -4.11
CA MET A 104 8.80 9.76 -4.38
C MET A 104 9.52 8.67 -3.58
N ALA A 105 8.74 7.71 -3.07
CA ALA A 105 9.26 6.51 -2.44
C ALA A 105 8.46 5.29 -2.86
N PHE A 106 9.06 4.10 -2.77
CA PHE A 106 8.36 2.82 -2.95
C PHE A 106 8.53 1.92 -1.73
N VAL A 107 7.42 1.28 -1.36
CA VAL A 107 7.36 0.22 -0.35
C VAL A 107 6.56 -0.95 -0.90
N ARG A 108 6.50 -2.07 -0.17
CA ARG A 108 5.67 -3.22 -0.54
C ARG A 108 4.75 -3.66 0.57
N SER A 109 3.57 -4.11 0.17
CA SER A 109 2.63 -4.80 1.06
C SER A 109 3.12 -6.23 1.38
N PRO A 110 2.50 -6.90 2.37
CA PRO A 110 2.79 -8.32 2.64
C PRO A 110 2.59 -9.25 1.44
N ASP A 111 1.72 -8.89 0.50
CA ASP A 111 1.46 -9.64 -0.73
C ASP A 111 2.36 -9.23 -1.90
N ASN A 112 3.44 -8.51 -1.64
CA ASN A 112 4.36 -7.98 -2.65
C ASN A 112 3.73 -6.97 -3.62
N ILE A 113 2.62 -6.35 -3.26
CA ILE A 113 2.06 -5.24 -4.03
C ILE A 113 2.95 -4.01 -3.82
N SER A 114 3.47 -3.47 -4.91
CA SER A 114 4.23 -2.22 -4.87
C SER A 114 3.32 -1.04 -4.56
N VAL A 115 3.77 -0.18 -3.65
CA VAL A 115 3.07 1.03 -3.25
C VAL A 115 4.01 2.21 -3.41
N GLU A 116 3.60 3.17 -4.24
CA GLU A 116 4.29 4.43 -4.44
C GLU A 116 3.71 5.49 -3.50
N LEU A 117 4.60 6.22 -2.84
CA LEU A 117 4.26 7.35 -2.00
C LEU A 117 4.77 8.62 -2.67
N LEU A 118 3.88 9.56 -2.95
CA LEU A 118 4.18 10.81 -3.64
C LEU A 118 3.97 12.01 -2.73
N GLN A 119 5.01 12.84 -2.62
CA GLN A 119 4.93 14.10 -1.89
C GLN A 119 3.85 15.00 -2.50
N GLU A 120 2.93 15.47 -1.68
CA GLU A 120 1.95 16.47 -2.07
C GLU A 120 2.64 17.84 -2.30
N GLY A 121 2.29 18.49 -3.39
CA GLY A 121 2.89 19.77 -3.75
C GLY A 121 4.34 19.66 -4.25
N GLU A 122 5.18 20.62 -3.85
CA GLU A 122 6.58 20.66 -4.27
C GLU A 122 7.42 19.61 -3.55
N PRO A 123 8.49 19.08 -4.19
CA PRO A 123 9.42 18.20 -3.50
C PRO A 123 10.00 18.83 -2.24
N LEU A 124 10.19 18.02 -1.20
CA LEU A 124 10.91 18.45 0.00
C LEU A 124 12.40 18.65 -0.30
N ASP A 125 13.06 19.50 0.47
CA ASP A 125 14.50 19.65 0.37
C ASP A 125 15.19 18.30 0.65
N PRO A 126 16.18 17.89 -0.19
CA PRO A 126 16.92 16.65 0.05
C PRO A 126 17.51 16.61 1.48
N ALA A 127 17.33 15.50 2.15
CA ALA A 127 17.75 15.34 3.55
C ALA A 127 18.24 13.93 3.85
N GLU A 128 19.19 13.82 4.79
CA GLU A 128 19.60 12.54 5.35
C GLU A 128 18.51 12.00 6.31
N PRO A 129 18.33 10.69 6.44
CA PRO A 129 19.18 9.61 5.86
C PRO A 129 18.83 9.25 4.42
N TRP A 130 17.83 9.88 3.82
CA TRP A 130 17.27 9.48 2.53
C TRP A 130 18.23 9.64 1.35
N ILE A 131 19.00 10.74 1.33
CA ILE A 131 19.97 11.01 0.25
C ILE A 131 20.98 9.86 0.09
N SER A 132 21.50 9.37 1.20
CA SER A 132 22.54 8.35 1.22
C SER A 132 22.00 6.91 1.24
N MET A 133 20.68 6.73 1.39
CA MET A 133 20.06 5.42 1.49
C MET A 133 19.98 4.75 0.12
N PRO A 134 20.52 3.52 -0.06
CA PRO A 134 20.43 2.80 -1.33
C PRO A 134 19.05 2.18 -1.54
N ASP A 135 18.73 1.83 -2.77
CA ASP A 135 17.56 1.01 -3.09
C ASP A 135 17.71 -0.39 -2.47
N GLN A 136 16.57 -0.96 -2.07
CA GLN A 136 16.51 -2.31 -1.51
C GLN A 136 15.57 -3.16 -2.39
N GLY A 137 16.18 -3.95 -3.30
CA GLY A 137 15.41 -4.82 -4.19
C GLY A 137 14.76 -4.08 -5.35
N GLU A 138 13.79 -4.76 -5.99
CA GLU A 138 13.03 -4.25 -7.13
C GLU A 138 11.62 -3.84 -6.69
N TRP A 139 11.07 -2.86 -7.37
CA TRP A 139 9.70 -2.36 -7.14
C TRP A 139 8.81 -2.60 -8.36
#